data_27ce718aa7c5dad8a2d2e903d59c7272
#
_entry.id   27ce718aa7c5dad8a2d2e903d59c7272
#
_cell.length_a   1.000
_cell.length_b   1.000
_cell.length_c   1.000
_cell.angle_alpha   90.00
_cell.angle_beta   90.00
_cell.angle_gamma   90.00
#
_symmetry.space_group_name_H-M   'P 1'
#
loop_
_entity.id
_entity.type
_entity.pdbx_description
1 polymer ?
#
loop_
_entity_poly.entity_id
_entity_poly.type
_entity_poly.pdbx_seq_one_letter_code
_entity_poly.pdbx_strand_id
1 'polypeptide(L)'
;IECHDIMCKIGEVVVVGGVRRSALISLSNLGDDQMRHAKSGQWWENEGQRALANNSVAFKGKPEMGTFMREWTALYESKSGERGIFNRQAAKVKALENGRRDADHYFGCNPCSEIILRPYQFCNLTEVVARSVDTLDILKEKVRLATILGTFQSTLTNFKYLRKIWKDNTEEERLLGVSLTGILDCPTLNNVYYELDDVLEQLRTVAVETNKKFAKELGIPQSTAITCVKPSGTVS
;
A
#
# COMPACT_ATOMS: atom_id res chain seq x y z
N ILE A 1 7.74 -22.37 -3.58
CA ILE A 1 6.54 -22.43 -2.73
C ILE A 1 6.90 -22.62 -1.24
N GLU A 2 7.92 -23.43 -0.92
CA GLU A 2 8.27 -23.78 0.46
C GLU A 2 8.64 -22.54 1.30
N CYS A 3 9.44 -21.62 0.75
CA CYS A 3 9.75 -20.35 1.42
C CYS A 3 8.52 -19.52 1.71
N HIS A 4 7.56 -19.50 0.78
CA HIS A 4 6.27 -18.83 0.94
C HIS A 4 5.49 -19.44 2.11
N ASP A 5 5.39 -20.77 2.15
CA ASP A 5 4.64 -21.48 3.18
C ASP A 5 5.28 -21.32 4.57
N ILE A 6 6.62 -21.33 4.66
CA ILE A 6 7.35 -21.01 5.91
C ILE A 6 7.01 -19.59 6.39
N MET A 7 7.03 -18.59 5.50
CA MET A 7 6.70 -17.22 5.88
C MET A 7 5.23 -17.09 6.31
N CYS A 8 4.31 -17.81 5.68
CA CYS A 8 2.92 -17.87 6.10
C CYS A 8 2.78 -18.47 7.50
N LYS A 9 3.52 -19.56 7.81
CA LYS A 9 3.55 -20.15 9.15
C LYS A 9 4.10 -19.20 10.21
N ILE A 10 5.14 -18.45 9.91
CA ILE A 10 5.66 -17.41 10.81
C ILE A 10 4.57 -16.35 11.07
N GLY A 11 3.87 -15.91 10.00
CA GLY A 11 2.76 -14.97 10.13
C GLY A 11 1.61 -15.51 11.00
N GLU A 12 1.28 -16.79 10.89
CA GLU A 12 0.27 -17.45 11.71
C GLU A 12 0.64 -17.42 13.21
N VAL A 13 1.90 -17.68 13.56
CA VAL A 13 2.39 -17.60 14.95
C VAL A 13 2.24 -16.17 15.50
N VAL A 14 2.50 -15.14 14.69
CA VAL A 14 2.30 -13.74 15.11
C VAL A 14 0.84 -13.44 15.43
N VAL A 15 -0.09 -14.01 14.68
CA VAL A 15 -1.55 -13.84 14.91
C VAL A 15 -1.98 -14.46 16.22
N VAL A 16 -1.42 -15.61 16.60
CA VAL A 16 -1.74 -16.30 17.88
C VAL A 16 -1.40 -15.44 19.10
N GLY A 17 -0.45 -14.51 18.99
CA GLY A 17 -0.11 -13.56 20.05
C GLY A 17 -1.21 -12.56 20.43
N GLY A 18 -2.33 -12.52 19.70
CA GLY A 18 -3.56 -11.81 20.05
C GLY A 18 -3.54 -10.28 19.98
N VAL A 19 -2.39 -9.66 19.73
CA VAL A 19 -2.25 -8.19 19.77
C VAL A 19 -2.38 -7.53 18.40
N ARG A 20 -1.92 -8.21 17.33
CA ARG A 20 -1.99 -7.70 15.96
C ARG A 20 -2.20 -8.82 14.95
N ARG A 21 -2.96 -8.52 13.90
CA ARG A 21 -3.02 -9.39 12.72
C ARG A 21 -1.75 -9.22 11.91
N SER A 22 -1.20 -10.34 11.43
CA SER A 22 -0.16 -10.35 10.42
C SER A 22 -0.79 -10.43 9.04
N ALA A 23 -0.17 -9.77 8.07
CA ALA A 23 -0.53 -9.89 6.66
C ALA A 23 0.74 -9.83 5.83
N LEU A 24 0.78 -10.61 4.76
CA LEU A 24 1.92 -10.72 3.86
C LEU A 24 1.48 -10.42 2.42
N ILE A 25 2.41 -9.99 1.58
CA ILE A 25 2.29 -10.08 0.14
C ILE A 25 3.49 -10.83 -0.41
N SER A 26 3.23 -11.79 -1.27
CA SER A 26 4.25 -12.51 -2.03
C SER A 26 4.26 -12.03 -3.47
N LEU A 27 5.37 -11.44 -3.89
CA LEU A 27 5.60 -11.00 -5.26
C LEU A 27 6.48 -12.00 -5.99
N SER A 28 5.90 -12.80 -6.85
CA SER A 28 6.58 -13.88 -7.58
C SER A 28 6.80 -13.55 -9.06
N ASN A 29 7.68 -14.28 -9.73
CA ASN A 29 7.96 -14.09 -11.16
C ASN A 29 6.87 -14.71 -12.04
N LEU A 30 6.76 -14.22 -13.28
CA LEU A 30 5.84 -14.75 -14.30
C LEU A 30 6.00 -16.25 -14.58
N GLY A 31 7.24 -16.77 -14.57
CA GLY A 31 7.54 -18.18 -14.81
C GLY A 31 7.36 -19.09 -13.59
N ASP A 32 6.88 -18.58 -12.46
CA ASP A 32 6.68 -19.38 -11.24
C ASP A 32 5.30 -20.03 -11.25
N ASP A 33 5.23 -21.24 -11.80
CA ASP A 33 3.98 -21.99 -11.91
C ASP A 33 3.47 -22.49 -10.56
N GLN A 34 4.35 -22.80 -9.60
CA GLN A 34 3.94 -23.17 -8.25
C GLN A 34 3.22 -22.02 -7.56
N MET A 35 3.76 -20.81 -7.65
CA MET A 35 3.10 -19.63 -7.10
C MET A 35 1.85 -19.22 -7.87
N ARG A 36 1.78 -19.48 -9.18
CA ARG A 36 0.56 -19.24 -9.98
C ARG A 36 -0.62 -20.06 -9.47
N HIS A 37 -0.37 -21.28 -9.02
CA HIS A 37 -1.41 -22.20 -8.56
C HIS A 37 -1.44 -22.40 -7.04
N ALA A 38 -0.71 -21.58 -6.29
CA ALA A 38 -0.60 -21.72 -4.83
C ALA A 38 -1.94 -21.72 -4.08
N LYS A 39 -2.93 -21.03 -4.65
CA LYS A 39 -4.30 -20.94 -4.12
C LYS A 39 -5.34 -21.39 -5.17
N SER A 40 -5.06 -22.45 -5.89
CA SER A 40 -6.00 -23.10 -6.80
C SER A 40 -6.70 -24.28 -6.13
N GLY A 41 -7.94 -24.58 -6.52
CA GLY A 41 -8.72 -25.68 -5.95
C GLY A 41 -9.04 -25.47 -4.47
N GLN A 42 -9.09 -26.56 -3.71
CA GLN A 42 -9.44 -26.54 -2.27
C GLN A 42 -8.19 -26.35 -1.37
N TRP A 43 -7.35 -25.35 -1.72
CA TRP A 43 -6.08 -25.08 -1.01
C TRP A 43 -6.27 -24.83 0.50
N TRP A 44 -7.40 -24.29 0.92
CA TRP A 44 -7.69 -23.99 2.34
C TRP A 44 -7.80 -25.24 3.22
N GLU A 45 -8.05 -26.41 2.66
CA GLU A 45 -8.11 -27.67 3.41
C GLU A 45 -6.74 -28.22 3.75
N ASN A 46 -5.79 -28.12 2.80
CA ASN A 46 -4.46 -28.70 2.93
C ASN A 46 -3.37 -27.68 3.26
N GLU A 47 -3.54 -26.43 2.82
CA GLU A 47 -2.52 -25.38 2.89
C GLU A 47 -3.09 -24.09 3.50
N GLY A 48 -3.88 -24.24 4.59
CA GLY A 48 -4.61 -23.15 5.23
C GLY A 48 -3.76 -21.94 5.65
N GLN A 49 -2.45 -22.13 5.94
CA GLN A 49 -1.51 -21.05 6.25
C GLN A 49 -1.40 -20.02 5.12
N ARG A 50 -1.64 -20.41 3.85
CA ARG A 50 -1.57 -19.51 2.70
C ARG A 50 -2.64 -18.40 2.72
N ALA A 51 -3.66 -18.52 3.59
CA ALA A 51 -4.63 -17.46 3.82
C ALA A 51 -4.00 -16.15 4.35
N LEU A 52 -2.81 -16.22 4.96
CA LEU A 52 -2.11 -15.06 5.51
C LEU A 52 -1.39 -14.20 4.45
N ALA A 53 -1.16 -14.73 3.25
CA ALA A 53 -0.47 -14.01 2.19
C ALA A 53 -1.43 -13.66 1.05
N ASN A 54 -1.38 -12.41 0.58
CA ASN A 54 -1.84 -12.06 -0.75
C ASN A 54 -0.73 -12.44 -1.75
N ASN A 55 -1.08 -13.05 -2.86
CA ASN A 55 -0.12 -13.44 -3.89
C ASN A 55 -0.30 -12.58 -5.14
N SER A 56 0.80 -12.07 -5.68
CA SER A 56 0.81 -11.31 -6.93
C SER A 56 2.00 -11.68 -7.79
N VAL A 57 1.80 -11.63 -9.11
CA VAL A 57 2.89 -11.68 -10.07
C VAL A 57 3.47 -10.29 -10.27
N ALA A 58 4.79 -10.17 -10.26
CA ALA A 58 5.48 -8.89 -10.43
C ALA A 58 6.08 -8.78 -11.84
N PHE A 59 5.51 -7.88 -12.65
CA PHE A 59 6.04 -7.54 -13.97
C PHE A 59 7.19 -6.53 -13.86
N LYS A 60 8.25 -6.76 -14.61
CA LYS A 60 9.39 -5.81 -14.76
C LYS A 60 9.17 -4.79 -15.87
N GLY A 61 8.20 -5.04 -16.75
CA GLY A 61 7.83 -4.24 -17.90
C GLY A 61 6.59 -4.80 -18.56
N LYS A 62 6.29 -4.42 -19.81
CA LYS A 62 5.17 -4.99 -20.56
C LYS A 62 5.47 -6.46 -20.88
N PRO A 63 4.65 -7.41 -20.41
CA PRO A 63 4.84 -8.81 -20.71
C PRO A 63 4.47 -9.12 -22.18
N GLU A 64 4.98 -10.23 -22.69
CA GLU A 64 4.52 -10.80 -23.95
C GLU A 64 3.06 -11.28 -23.78
N MET A 65 2.24 -11.09 -24.85
CA MET A 65 0.80 -11.29 -24.79
C MET A 65 0.42 -12.70 -24.36
N GLY A 66 1.05 -13.73 -24.92
CA GLY A 66 0.74 -15.12 -24.58
C GLY A 66 1.04 -15.45 -23.12
N THR A 67 2.11 -14.89 -22.58
CA THR A 67 2.47 -15.03 -21.16
C THR A 67 1.48 -14.30 -20.24
N PHE A 68 1.06 -13.09 -20.63
CA PHE A 68 0.03 -12.35 -19.90
C PHE A 68 -1.31 -13.11 -19.90
N MET A 69 -1.73 -13.63 -21.04
CA MET A 69 -3.01 -14.35 -21.14
C MET A 69 -3.01 -15.64 -20.31
N ARG A 70 -1.90 -16.36 -20.21
CA ARG A 70 -1.80 -17.51 -19.30
C ARG A 70 -2.00 -17.12 -17.85
N GLU A 71 -1.41 -16.01 -17.43
CA GLU A 71 -1.58 -15.49 -16.07
C GLU A 71 -3.03 -15.06 -15.80
N TRP A 72 -3.61 -14.34 -16.76
CA TRP A 72 -5.00 -13.90 -16.67
C TRP A 72 -5.99 -15.07 -16.60
N THR A 73 -5.77 -16.11 -17.41
CA THR A 73 -6.59 -17.32 -17.40
C THR A 73 -6.49 -18.04 -16.05
N ALA A 74 -5.28 -18.20 -15.53
CA ALA A 74 -5.07 -18.82 -14.21
C ALA A 74 -5.77 -18.04 -13.09
N LEU A 75 -5.71 -16.72 -13.12
CA LEU A 75 -6.43 -15.83 -12.18
C LEU A 75 -7.95 -16.05 -12.27
N TYR A 76 -8.50 -16.09 -13.47
CA TYR A 76 -9.93 -16.33 -13.70
C TYR A 76 -10.38 -17.72 -13.22
N GLU A 77 -9.60 -18.75 -13.54
CA GLU A 77 -9.91 -20.14 -13.19
C GLU A 77 -9.77 -20.44 -11.70
N SER A 78 -8.86 -19.74 -11.01
CA SER A 78 -8.63 -19.94 -9.57
C SER A 78 -9.87 -19.62 -8.71
N LYS A 79 -10.76 -18.75 -9.19
CA LYS A 79 -11.95 -18.22 -8.44
C LYS A 79 -11.59 -17.54 -7.13
N SER A 80 -10.30 -17.38 -6.81
CA SER A 80 -9.82 -16.79 -5.55
C SER A 80 -9.45 -15.30 -5.68
N GLY A 81 -9.44 -14.74 -6.91
CA GLY A 81 -8.93 -13.39 -7.16
C GLY A 81 -7.41 -13.28 -7.07
N GLU A 82 -6.70 -14.39 -6.97
CA GLU A 82 -5.25 -14.47 -6.89
C GLU A 82 -4.69 -15.41 -8.00
N ARG A 83 -3.47 -15.21 -8.41
CA ARG A 83 -2.55 -14.13 -7.96
C ARG A 83 -2.84 -12.83 -8.69
N GLY A 84 -2.78 -11.71 -7.95
CA GLY A 84 -2.93 -10.37 -8.50
C GLY A 84 -1.75 -9.95 -9.38
N ILE A 85 -1.81 -8.72 -9.90
CA ILE A 85 -0.80 -8.17 -10.80
C ILE A 85 -0.15 -6.94 -10.17
N PHE A 86 1.19 -6.95 -10.02
CA PHE A 86 2.00 -5.82 -9.62
C PHE A 86 2.97 -5.44 -10.73
N ASN A 87 2.94 -4.19 -11.21
CA ASN A 87 3.82 -3.72 -12.26
C ASN A 87 4.92 -2.80 -11.68
N ARG A 88 6.17 -3.29 -11.63
CA ARG A 88 7.32 -2.54 -11.12
C ARG A 88 7.66 -1.32 -11.96
N GLN A 89 7.40 -1.37 -13.28
CA GLN A 89 7.64 -0.21 -14.15
C GLN A 89 6.62 0.90 -13.87
N ALA A 90 5.35 0.54 -13.68
CA ALA A 90 4.32 1.50 -13.26
C ALA A 90 4.64 2.11 -11.87
N ALA A 91 5.16 1.30 -10.94
CA ALA A 91 5.61 1.78 -9.64
C ALA A 91 6.75 2.82 -9.76
N LYS A 92 7.73 2.60 -10.68
CA LYS A 92 8.79 3.57 -10.97
C LYS A 92 8.23 4.88 -11.54
N VAL A 93 7.34 4.79 -12.52
CA VAL A 93 6.68 5.97 -13.11
C VAL A 93 5.94 6.76 -12.03
N LYS A 94 5.16 6.08 -11.19
CA LYS A 94 4.42 6.71 -10.09
C LYS A 94 5.34 7.36 -9.04
N ALA A 95 6.47 6.73 -8.74
CA ALA A 95 7.45 7.30 -7.81
C ALA A 95 8.04 8.62 -8.32
N LEU A 96 8.24 8.77 -9.63
CA LEU A 96 8.76 9.99 -10.25
C LEU A 96 7.75 11.13 -10.34
N GLU A 97 6.46 10.84 -10.38
CA GLU A 97 5.39 11.79 -10.70
C GLU A 97 5.43 13.08 -9.85
N ASN A 98 5.80 12.96 -8.59
CA ASN A 98 5.84 14.09 -7.66
C ASN A 98 7.22 14.75 -7.53
N GLY A 99 8.23 14.27 -8.23
CA GLY A 99 9.61 14.81 -8.21
C GLY A 99 10.31 14.75 -6.86
N ARG A 100 9.73 14.06 -5.86
CA ARG A 100 10.28 13.97 -4.50
C ARG A 100 10.93 12.63 -4.19
N ARG A 101 10.73 11.60 -5.03
CA ARG A 101 11.17 10.24 -4.76
C ARG A 101 12.11 9.74 -5.84
N ASP A 102 13.23 9.14 -5.42
CA ASP A 102 14.10 8.40 -6.33
C ASP A 102 13.37 7.14 -6.80
N ALA A 103 13.34 6.93 -8.11
CA ALA A 103 12.70 5.77 -8.73
C ALA A 103 13.69 4.64 -9.07
N ASP A 104 14.98 4.82 -8.82
CA ASP A 104 15.98 3.79 -9.11
C ASP A 104 16.10 2.76 -7.98
N HIS A 105 14.95 2.18 -7.63
CA HIS A 105 14.84 1.11 -6.64
C HIS A 105 14.08 -0.09 -7.19
N TYR A 106 14.35 -1.25 -6.59
CA TYR A 106 13.58 -2.46 -6.82
C TYR A 106 12.32 -2.44 -5.97
N PHE A 107 11.27 -1.81 -6.48
CA PHE A 107 10.04 -1.63 -5.73
C PHE A 107 9.23 -2.92 -5.55
N GLY A 108 8.61 -3.02 -4.38
CA GLY A 108 7.50 -3.86 -4.02
C GLY A 108 6.37 -3.01 -3.45
N CYS A 109 5.48 -3.64 -2.67
CA CYS A 109 4.37 -2.97 -2.03
C CYS A 109 4.03 -3.61 -0.68
N ASN A 110 3.17 -2.97 0.08
CA ASN A 110 2.55 -3.57 1.26
C ASN A 110 1.45 -4.58 0.85
N PRO A 111 0.89 -5.38 1.78
CA PRO A 111 -0.07 -6.45 1.46
C PRO A 111 -1.29 -6.04 0.65
N CYS A 112 -1.81 -4.83 0.83
CA CYS A 112 -2.96 -4.31 0.09
C CYS A 112 -2.58 -3.52 -1.17
N SER A 113 -1.28 -3.40 -1.47
CA SER A 113 -0.69 -2.78 -2.67
C SER A 113 -0.90 -1.27 -2.84
N GLU A 114 -1.40 -0.56 -1.82
CA GLU A 114 -1.60 0.89 -1.88
C GLU A 114 -0.30 1.69 -1.65
N ILE A 115 0.73 1.08 -1.06
CA ILE A 115 2.02 1.74 -0.80
C ILE A 115 3.14 1.08 -1.59
N ILE A 116 3.81 1.86 -2.41
CA ILE A 116 5.04 1.46 -3.09
C ILE A 116 6.20 1.52 -2.11
N LEU A 117 6.85 0.38 -1.86
CA LEU A 117 7.96 0.25 -0.92
C LEU A 117 9.24 -0.19 -1.64
N ARG A 118 10.37 0.38 -1.25
CA ARG A 118 11.69 -0.18 -1.55
C ARG A 118 12.06 -1.24 -0.50
N PRO A 119 13.08 -2.08 -0.72
CA PRO A 119 13.53 -3.05 0.28
C PRO A 119 13.86 -2.39 1.62
N TYR A 120 13.52 -3.07 2.72
CA TYR A 120 13.82 -2.62 4.08
C TYR A 120 13.23 -1.23 4.41
N GLN A 121 11.93 -1.06 4.21
CA GLN A 121 11.26 0.23 4.40
C GLN A 121 9.91 0.08 5.09
N PHE A 122 9.55 1.08 5.88
CA PHE A 122 8.24 1.25 6.51
C PHE A 122 7.49 2.44 5.90
N CYS A 123 6.18 2.42 6.05
CA CYS A 123 5.30 3.57 5.82
C CYS A 123 4.47 3.84 7.06
N ASN A 124 3.98 5.08 7.18
CA ASN A 124 3.14 5.53 8.28
C ASN A 124 1.75 5.84 7.72
N LEU A 125 0.77 5.03 8.11
CA LEU A 125 -0.60 5.15 7.62
C LEU A 125 -1.46 5.93 8.61
N THR A 126 -2.25 6.85 8.07
CA THR A 126 -3.36 7.51 8.76
C THR A 126 -4.59 7.47 7.87
N GLU A 127 -5.78 7.45 8.46
CA GLU A 127 -7.00 7.34 7.70
C GLU A 127 -8.02 8.39 8.13
N VAL A 128 -8.55 9.09 7.15
CA VAL A 128 -9.63 10.06 7.30
C VAL A 128 -10.95 9.38 7.00
N VAL A 129 -11.87 9.39 7.94
CA VAL A 129 -13.24 8.91 7.74
C VAL A 129 -14.07 10.06 7.20
N ALA A 130 -14.45 9.98 5.92
CA ALA A 130 -15.41 10.87 5.30
C ALA A 130 -16.84 10.43 5.67
N ARG A 131 -17.69 11.39 6.02
CA ARG A 131 -19.07 11.15 6.47
C ARG A 131 -20.04 11.96 5.62
N SER A 132 -21.31 11.59 5.68
CA SER A 132 -22.39 12.23 4.92
C SER A 132 -22.56 13.74 5.21
N VAL A 133 -22.12 14.19 6.35
CA VAL A 133 -22.21 15.61 6.78
C VAL A 133 -20.95 16.43 6.49
N ASP A 134 -19.90 15.79 5.96
CA ASP A 134 -18.61 16.47 5.76
C ASP A 134 -18.65 17.35 4.51
N THR A 135 -18.39 18.62 4.70
CA THR A 135 -18.09 19.57 3.64
C THR A 135 -16.63 19.47 3.21
N LEU A 136 -16.26 20.06 2.09
CA LEU A 136 -14.88 20.11 1.62
C LEU A 136 -13.93 20.73 2.68
N ASP A 137 -14.35 21.76 3.38
CA ASP A 137 -13.54 22.40 4.40
C ASP A 137 -13.32 21.49 5.63
N ILE A 138 -14.35 20.75 6.03
CA ILE A 138 -14.21 19.72 7.09
C ILE A 138 -13.25 18.63 6.64
N LEU A 139 -13.34 18.15 5.40
CA LEU A 139 -12.43 17.15 4.86
C LEU A 139 -10.99 17.66 4.82
N LYS A 140 -10.76 18.91 4.39
CA LYS A 140 -9.43 19.55 4.42
C LYS A 140 -8.85 19.57 5.82
N GLU A 141 -9.64 19.93 6.84
CA GLU A 141 -9.18 19.95 8.23
C GLU A 141 -8.86 18.55 8.75
N LYS A 142 -9.68 17.54 8.45
CA LYS A 142 -9.41 16.13 8.77
C LYS A 142 -8.12 15.63 8.13
N VAL A 143 -7.91 15.93 6.84
CA VAL A 143 -6.68 15.57 6.11
C VAL A 143 -5.47 16.26 6.73
N ARG A 144 -5.59 17.54 7.09
CA ARG A 144 -4.53 18.28 7.79
C ARG A 144 -4.14 17.60 9.10
N LEU A 145 -5.11 17.27 9.94
CA LEU A 145 -4.86 16.58 11.22
C LEU A 145 -4.24 15.20 11.03
N ALA A 146 -4.77 14.41 10.11
CA ALA A 146 -4.23 13.09 9.79
C ALA A 146 -2.79 13.18 9.27
N THR A 147 -2.47 14.20 8.47
CA THR A 147 -1.11 14.43 7.97
C THR A 147 -0.15 14.83 9.09
N ILE A 148 -0.59 15.65 10.04
CA ILE A 148 0.20 16.00 11.23
C ILE A 148 0.53 14.73 12.01
N LEU A 149 -0.47 13.90 12.32
CA LEU A 149 -0.27 12.66 13.05
C LEU A 149 0.71 11.72 12.32
N GLY A 150 0.55 11.55 11.01
CA GLY A 150 1.45 10.73 10.20
C GLY A 150 2.88 11.28 10.18
N THR A 151 3.04 12.61 10.09
CA THR A 151 4.36 13.25 10.12
C THR A 151 5.05 13.02 11.46
N PHE A 152 4.35 13.17 12.59
CA PHE A 152 4.89 12.81 13.90
C PHE A 152 5.22 11.32 14.01
N GLN A 153 4.34 10.43 13.54
CA GLN A 153 4.59 8.99 13.54
C GLN A 153 5.87 8.65 12.77
N SER A 154 6.17 9.35 11.69
CA SER A 154 7.38 9.13 10.89
C SER A 154 8.69 9.42 11.64
N THR A 155 8.64 10.08 12.80
CA THR A 155 9.82 10.30 13.66
C THR A 155 10.16 9.10 14.53
N LEU A 156 9.27 8.11 14.65
CA LEU A 156 9.45 6.91 15.45
C LEU A 156 10.35 5.89 14.71
N THR A 157 11.65 6.13 14.72
CA THR A 157 12.63 5.34 13.96
C THR A 157 13.59 4.52 14.84
N ASN A 158 13.23 4.30 16.12
CA ASN A 158 14.02 3.48 17.02
C ASN A 158 13.68 1.98 16.86
N PHE A 159 14.24 1.36 15.84
CA PHE A 159 14.02 -0.06 15.51
C PHE A 159 15.06 -0.97 16.17
N LYS A 160 14.88 -1.26 17.48
CA LYS A 160 15.88 -1.97 18.31
C LYS A 160 16.34 -3.33 17.79
N TYR A 161 15.49 -4.07 17.07
CA TYR A 161 15.73 -5.44 16.64
C TYR A 161 15.97 -5.59 15.14
N LEU A 162 15.99 -4.48 14.39
CA LEU A 162 16.16 -4.48 12.95
C LEU A 162 17.56 -4.00 12.57
N ARG A 163 18.01 -4.41 11.38
CA ARG A 163 19.27 -3.92 10.82
C ARG A 163 19.18 -2.42 10.54
N LYS A 164 20.31 -1.72 10.65
CA LYS A 164 20.42 -0.27 10.45
C LYS A 164 19.76 0.24 9.15
N ILE A 165 19.83 -0.54 8.07
CA ILE A 165 19.25 -0.20 6.77
C ILE A 165 17.74 0.13 6.85
N TRP A 166 16.99 -0.50 7.75
CA TRP A 166 15.57 -0.19 7.95
C TRP A 166 15.37 1.24 8.48
N LYS A 167 16.21 1.64 9.41
CA LYS A 167 16.21 3.00 9.95
C LYS A 167 16.61 4.00 8.87
N ASP A 168 17.75 3.76 8.21
CA ASP A 168 18.29 4.67 7.20
C ASP A 168 17.28 4.93 6.08
N ASN A 169 16.67 3.87 5.53
CA ASN A 169 15.67 3.99 4.47
C ASN A 169 14.39 4.69 4.93
N THR A 170 13.96 4.45 6.17
CA THR A 170 12.77 5.09 6.73
C THR A 170 13.02 6.58 6.99
N GLU A 171 14.18 6.93 7.51
CA GLU A 171 14.54 8.32 7.80
C GLU A 171 14.78 9.15 6.54
N GLU A 172 15.27 8.54 5.47
CA GLU A 172 15.48 9.19 4.19
C GLU A 172 14.16 9.57 3.51
N GLU A 173 13.21 8.66 3.42
CA GLU A 173 11.97 8.87 2.67
C GLU A 173 10.78 9.32 3.52
N ARG A 174 10.76 9.01 4.81
CA ARG A 174 9.67 9.39 5.75
C ARG A 174 8.27 9.10 5.19
N LEU A 175 8.05 7.95 4.55
CA LEU A 175 6.81 7.65 3.83
C LEU A 175 5.57 7.80 4.72
N LEU A 176 4.60 8.54 4.21
CA LEU A 176 3.23 8.60 4.72
C LEU A 176 2.27 7.92 3.76
N GLY A 177 1.11 7.56 4.29
CA GLY A 177 -0.06 7.16 3.54
C GLY A 177 -1.30 7.74 4.21
N VAL A 178 -1.58 9.02 3.94
CA VAL A 178 -2.83 9.66 4.37
C VAL A 178 -3.92 9.17 3.42
N SER A 179 -4.86 8.40 3.93
CA SER A 179 -5.91 7.72 3.18
C SER A 179 -7.30 8.27 3.51
N LEU A 180 -8.25 8.01 2.62
CA LEU A 180 -9.66 8.31 2.79
C LEU A 180 -10.47 7.00 2.84
N THR A 181 -11.44 6.93 3.74
CA THR A 181 -12.49 5.91 3.75
C THR A 181 -13.86 6.57 3.87
N GLY A 182 -14.95 5.86 3.54
CA GLY A 182 -16.30 6.45 3.52
C GLY A 182 -16.54 7.34 2.29
N ILE A 183 -15.81 7.15 1.21
CA ILE A 183 -15.91 7.97 -0.01
C ILE A 183 -17.33 7.90 -0.58
N LEU A 184 -17.91 6.70 -0.68
CA LEU A 184 -19.25 6.51 -1.22
C LEU A 184 -20.36 7.06 -0.31
N ASP A 185 -20.10 7.18 0.99
CA ASP A 185 -21.05 7.71 1.97
C ASP A 185 -21.03 9.24 2.06
N CYS A 186 -20.03 9.88 1.46
CA CYS A 186 -19.80 11.32 1.55
C CYS A 186 -20.23 12.03 0.25
N PRO A 187 -21.32 12.82 0.26
CA PRO A 187 -21.77 13.54 -0.95
C PRO A 187 -20.71 14.43 -1.57
N THR A 188 -19.82 15.02 -0.78
CA THR A 188 -18.71 15.84 -1.27
C THR A 188 -17.72 15.05 -2.14
N LEU A 189 -17.58 13.74 -1.90
CA LEU A 189 -16.66 12.85 -2.62
C LEU A 189 -17.38 11.96 -3.65
N ASN A 190 -18.69 11.76 -3.50
CA ASN A 190 -19.51 10.89 -4.36
C ASN A 190 -20.58 11.69 -5.16
N ASN A 191 -20.39 12.99 -5.33
CA ASN A 191 -21.36 13.82 -6.01
C ASN A 191 -21.00 14.00 -7.49
N VAL A 192 -21.95 13.73 -8.37
CA VAL A 192 -21.86 13.93 -9.83
C VAL A 192 -21.68 15.41 -10.22
N TYR A 193 -21.92 16.36 -9.30
CA TYR A 193 -21.87 17.80 -9.56
C TYR A 193 -20.50 18.44 -9.24
N TYR A 194 -19.59 17.73 -8.57
CA TYR A 194 -18.23 18.19 -8.34
C TYR A 194 -17.30 17.39 -9.23
N GLU A 195 -16.33 18.05 -9.85
CA GLU A 195 -15.22 17.35 -10.49
C GLU A 195 -14.39 16.69 -9.36
N LEU A 196 -14.57 15.40 -9.19
CA LEU A 196 -13.92 14.63 -8.11
C LEU A 196 -12.39 14.82 -8.12
N ASP A 197 -11.81 14.93 -9.30
CA ASP A 197 -10.39 15.16 -9.48
C ASP A 197 -9.92 16.45 -8.80
N ASP A 198 -10.70 17.55 -8.92
CA ASP A 198 -10.40 18.83 -8.28
C ASP A 198 -10.49 18.73 -6.75
N VAL A 199 -11.51 18.05 -6.25
CA VAL A 199 -11.67 17.84 -4.79
C VAL A 199 -10.48 17.04 -4.25
N LEU A 200 -10.13 15.93 -4.88
CA LEU A 200 -9.02 15.09 -4.47
C LEU A 200 -7.67 15.81 -4.55
N GLU A 201 -7.45 16.63 -5.59
CA GLU A 201 -6.21 17.41 -5.73
C GLU A 201 -6.11 18.51 -4.65
N GLN A 202 -7.22 19.14 -4.27
CA GLN A 202 -7.24 20.09 -3.15
C GLN A 202 -6.88 19.38 -1.82
N LEU A 203 -7.44 18.19 -1.55
CA LEU A 203 -7.11 17.41 -0.35
C LEU A 203 -5.66 16.96 -0.36
N ARG A 204 -5.15 16.52 -1.51
CA ARG A 204 -3.74 16.16 -1.71
C ARG A 204 -2.82 17.35 -1.45
N THR A 205 -3.15 18.52 -1.96
CA THR A 205 -2.39 19.77 -1.74
C THR A 205 -2.31 20.10 -0.25
N VAL A 206 -3.43 20.03 0.48
CA VAL A 206 -3.45 20.22 1.93
C VAL A 206 -2.50 19.25 2.64
N ALA A 207 -2.51 17.97 2.26
CA ALA A 207 -1.61 16.97 2.86
C ALA A 207 -0.13 17.30 2.57
N VAL A 208 0.20 17.64 1.32
CA VAL A 208 1.59 17.94 0.91
C VAL A 208 2.12 19.17 1.65
N GLU A 209 1.37 20.27 1.68
CA GLU A 209 1.80 21.50 2.33
C GLU A 209 1.86 21.35 3.87
N THR A 210 0.93 20.60 4.46
CA THR A 210 0.98 20.29 5.89
C THR A 210 2.21 19.47 6.25
N ASN A 211 2.51 18.41 5.50
CA ASN A 211 3.72 17.62 5.74
C ASN A 211 4.99 18.46 5.57
N LYS A 212 5.08 19.27 4.52
CA LYS A 212 6.20 20.19 4.27
C LYS A 212 6.44 21.13 5.45
N LYS A 213 5.37 21.74 5.99
CA LYS A 213 5.43 22.64 7.13
C LYS A 213 5.94 21.92 8.38
N PHE A 214 5.30 20.83 8.76
CA PHE A 214 5.64 20.12 10.00
C PHE A 214 6.97 19.36 9.92
N ALA A 215 7.36 18.85 8.75
CA ALA A 215 8.69 18.28 8.55
C ALA A 215 9.78 19.33 8.81
N LYS A 216 9.59 20.57 8.31
CA LYS A 216 10.51 21.68 8.58
C LYS A 216 10.57 22.04 10.07
N GLU A 217 9.42 22.11 10.76
CA GLU A 217 9.36 22.40 12.20
C GLU A 217 10.06 21.32 13.04
N LEU A 218 9.96 20.05 12.61
CA LEU A 218 10.59 18.91 13.27
C LEU A 218 12.06 18.69 12.87
N GLY A 219 12.58 19.45 11.90
CA GLY A 219 13.96 19.28 11.39
C GLY A 219 14.19 17.96 10.67
N ILE A 220 13.17 17.39 10.01
CA ILE A 220 13.25 16.14 9.25
C ILE A 220 12.99 16.39 7.74
N PRO A 221 13.43 15.49 6.86
CA PRO A 221 13.08 15.57 5.44
C PRO A 221 11.56 15.54 5.24
N GLN A 222 11.08 16.26 4.21
CA GLN A 222 9.71 16.11 3.74
C GLN A 222 9.49 14.69 3.21
N SER A 223 8.33 14.10 3.49
CA SER A 223 7.98 12.76 3.01
C SER A 223 7.97 12.69 1.48
N THR A 224 8.59 11.67 0.92
CA THR A 224 8.68 11.49 -0.53
C THR A 224 7.36 11.04 -1.14
N ALA A 225 6.53 10.29 -0.39
CA ALA A 225 5.13 9.98 -0.71
C ALA A 225 4.27 10.29 0.52
N ILE A 226 3.05 10.82 0.33
CA ILE A 226 2.25 11.40 1.42
C ILE A 226 0.83 10.84 1.42
N THR A 227 0.19 10.71 0.26
CA THR A 227 -1.21 10.30 0.14
C THR A 227 -1.36 8.93 -0.52
N CYS A 228 -2.38 8.20 -0.13
CA CYS A 228 -2.81 6.96 -0.77
C CYS A 228 -4.32 6.77 -0.63
N VAL A 229 -4.87 5.76 -1.29
CA VAL A 229 -6.22 5.26 -1.00
C VAL A 229 -6.09 3.80 -0.62
N LYS A 230 -6.31 3.51 0.65
CA LYS A 230 -6.30 2.15 1.17
C LYS A 230 -7.61 1.44 0.84
N PRO A 231 -7.58 0.20 0.36
CA PRO A 231 -8.80 -0.57 0.14
C PRO A 231 -9.64 -0.68 1.42
N SER A 232 -10.91 -0.33 1.32
CA SER A 232 -11.88 -0.50 2.40
C SER A 232 -13.26 -0.77 1.81
N GLY A 233 -14.19 -1.28 2.60
CA GLY A 233 -15.54 -1.60 2.16
C GLY A 233 -16.38 -0.39 1.71
N THR A 234 -15.90 0.83 1.95
CA THR A 234 -16.59 2.09 1.66
C THR A 234 -15.88 2.94 0.59
N VAL A 235 -14.85 2.41 -0.06
CA VAL A 235 -14.15 3.07 -1.20
C VAL A 235 -14.43 2.41 -2.54
N SER A 236 -15.18 1.32 -2.56
CA SER A 236 -15.52 0.54 -3.77
C SER A 236 -17.01 0.49 -4.00
#